data_7b6fab40fd69a874c6487d74e28ed943
#
_entry.id   7b6fab40fd69a874c6487d74e28ed943
#
_cell.length_a   1.000
_cell.length_b   1.000
_cell.length_c   1.000
_cell.angle_alpha   90.00
_cell.angle_beta   90.00
_cell.angle_gamma   90.00
#
_symmetry.space_group_name_H-M   'P 1'
#
loop_
_entity.id
_entity.type
_entity.pdbx_description
1 polymer ?
#
loop_
_entity_poly.entity_id
_entity_poly.type
_entity_poly.pdbx_seq_one_letter_code
_entity_poly.pdbx_strand_id
1 'polypeptide(L)'
;WTIAVLCVVGFVIFILTGPEFMPKKVRTYLFATILGFVFSQIITSVFLMIDDVRRVIQWAAGKTFFRNTEVSQMNGDEISRSVFLSWVGLAAGTTLFGSLIYGFSNKYNYKVKHVKLSFDNLPAGFKGMKIVHFSDVHSGSFTNKKAVRHGVEKIIAQKADLIIFSGDLVNDRATEMNEYMDVFDKIKAPMGVYSTFGNHDYGDYVSWPYQGVTKEQNLLDLAKVHQQLGWNLMMDEHVELERNGDKIALIGIQN
;
A
#
# COMPACT_ATOMS: atom_id res chain seq x y z
N TRP A 1 17.76 -15.27 -17.14
CA TRP A 1 17.40 -14.68 -18.42
C TRP A 1 15.91 -14.79 -18.71
N THR A 2 15.26 -15.94 -18.51
CA THR A 2 13.84 -16.15 -18.82
C THR A 2 12.91 -15.14 -18.10
N ILE A 3 13.12 -14.91 -16.79
CA ILE A 3 12.33 -13.93 -16.03
C ILE A 3 12.54 -12.51 -16.55
N ALA A 4 13.77 -12.13 -16.87
CA ALA A 4 14.08 -10.82 -17.43
C ALA A 4 13.37 -10.59 -18.77
N VAL A 5 13.41 -11.58 -19.66
CA VAL A 5 12.72 -11.52 -20.95
C VAL A 5 11.21 -11.40 -20.75
N LEU A 6 10.60 -12.17 -19.85
CA LEU A 6 9.18 -12.09 -19.54
C LEU A 6 8.80 -10.71 -18.95
N CYS A 7 9.63 -10.14 -18.08
CA CYS A 7 9.41 -8.79 -17.54
C CYS A 7 9.47 -7.73 -18.66
N VAL A 8 10.46 -7.80 -19.55
CA VAL A 8 10.59 -6.87 -20.68
C VAL A 8 9.41 -7.00 -21.65
N VAL A 9 9.04 -8.23 -22.01
CA VAL A 9 7.89 -8.48 -22.89
C VAL A 9 6.61 -7.97 -22.26
N GLY A 10 6.37 -8.28 -20.98
CA GLY A 10 5.19 -7.79 -20.25
C GLY A 10 5.15 -6.27 -20.16
N PHE A 11 6.28 -5.62 -19.94
CA PHE A 11 6.39 -4.17 -19.90
C PHE A 11 6.14 -3.53 -21.27
N VAL A 12 6.69 -4.10 -22.34
CA VAL A 12 6.44 -3.63 -23.71
C VAL A 12 4.96 -3.78 -24.09
N ILE A 13 4.34 -4.91 -23.77
CA ILE A 13 2.90 -5.11 -23.99
C ILE A 13 2.10 -4.05 -23.20
N PHE A 14 2.45 -3.80 -21.94
CA PHE A 14 1.80 -2.79 -21.12
C PHE A 14 1.87 -1.38 -21.71
N ILE A 15 3.04 -0.99 -22.25
CA ILE A 15 3.23 0.32 -22.91
C ILE A 15 2.41 0.41 -24.20
N LEU A 16 2.44 -0.63 -25.02
CA LEU A 16 1.81 -0.61 -26.35
C LEU A 16 0.26 -0.70 -26.29
N THR A 17 -0.27 -1.43 -25.31
CA THR A 17 -1.73 -1.68 -25.22
C THR A 17 -2.44 -0.76 -24.23
N GLY A 18 -1.69 -0.06 -23.37
CA GLY A 18 -2.24 0.78 -22.30
C GLY A 18 -2.73 -0.03 -21.09
N PRO A 19 -2.94 0.68 -19.96
CA PRO A 19 -3.27 0.04 -18.69
C PRO A 19 -4.66 -0.64 -18.67
N GLU A 20 -5.55 -0.27 -19.56
CA GLU A 20 -6.93 -0.77 -19.59
C GLU A 20 -7.08 -2.13 -20.27
N PHE A 21 -6.10 -2.52 -21.09
CA PHE A 21 -6.12 -3.81 -21.81
C PHE A 21 -5.99 -5.02 -20.88
N MET A 22 -5.29 -4.85 -19.74
CA MET A 22 -5.04 -5.97 -18.82
C MET A 22 -5.98 -5.92 -17.61
N PRO A 23 -6.50 -7.08 -17.16
CA PRO A 23 -7.22 -7.17 -15.90
C PRO A 23 -6.37 -6.58 -14.77
N LYS A 24 -7.00 -5.79 -13.88
CA LYS A 24 -6.34 -5.07 -12.77
C LYS A 24 -5.41 -5.98 -11.94
N LYS A 25 -5.87 -7.20 -11.65
CA LYS A 25 -5.07 -8.19 -10.91
C LYS A 25 -3.77 -8.52 -11.63
N VAL A 26 -3.82 -8.79 -12.94
CA VAL A 26 -2.65 -9.12 -13.77
C VAL A 26 -1.67 -7.94 -13.77
N ARG A 27 -2.18 -6.73 -13.99
CA ARG A 27 -1.39 -5.50 -13.98
C ARG A 27 -0.65 -5.29 -12.65
N THR A 28 -1.34 -5.48 -11.51
CA THR A 28 -0.74 -5.34 -10.18
C THR A 28 0.40 -6.32 -9.96
N TYR A 29 0.20 -7.60 -10.29
CA TYR A 29 1.27 -8.60 -10.12
C TYR A 29 2.41 -8.43 -11.13
N LEU A 30 2.12 -8.02 -12.36
CA LEU A 30 3.14 -7.71 -13.36
C LEU A 30 4.02 -6.55 -12.87
N PHE A 31 3.41 -5.45 -12.42
CA PHE A 31 4.14 -4.32 -11.86
C PHE A 31 4.99 -4.71 -10.65
N ALA A 32 4.43 -5.46 -9.71
CA ALA A 32 5.15 -5.94 -8.53
C ALA A 32 6.35 -6.83 -8.91
N THR A 33 6.18 -7.69 -9.91
CA THR A 33 7.24 -8.58 -10.39
C THR A 33 8.35 -7.80 -11.06
N ILE A 34 8.02 -6.84 -11.94
CA ILE A 34 9.00 -5.99 -12.63
C ILE A 34 9.77 -5.16 -11.59
N LEU A 35 9.07 -4.49 -10.68
CA LEU A 35 9.67 -3.65 -9.65
C LEU A 35 10.60 -4.48 -8.74
N GLY A 36 10.12 -5.62 -8.25
CA GLY A 36 10.88 -6.52 -7.41
C GLY A 36 12.12 -7.06 -8.12
N PHE A 37 12.00 -7.41 -9.41
CA PHE A 37 13.12 -7.87 -10.21
C PHE A 37 14.17 -6.77 -10.39
N VAL A 38 13.75 -5.54 -10.73
CA VAL A 38 14.67 -4.40 -10.91
C VAL A 38 15.42 -4.11 -9.61
N PHE A 39 14.74 -4.01 -8.48
CA PHE A 39 15.40 -3.78 -7.19
C PHE A 39 16.35 -4.91 -6.80
N SER A 40 15.95 -6.16 -7.05
CA SER A 40 16.82 -7.32 -6.82
C SER A 40 18.11 -7.23 -7.65
N GLN A 41 18.00 -6.83 -8.93
CA GLN A 41 19.16 -6.66 -9.79
C GLN A 41 20.07 -5.50 -9.34
N ILE A 42 19.48 -4.37 -8.88
CA ILE A 42 20.27 -3.25 -8.35
C ILE A 42 21.08 -3.70 -7.15
N ILE A 43 20.49 -4.40 -6.19
CA ILE A 43 21.20 -4.91 -5.01
C ILE A 43 22.30 -5.88 -5.40
N THR A 44 22.00 -6.86 -6.25
CA THR A 44 23.01 -7.82 -6.74
C THR A 44 24.17 -7.08 -7.44
N SER A 45 23.87 -6.08 -8.27
CA SER A 45 24.88 -5.28 -8.98
C SER A 45 25.79 -4.50 -8.03
N VAL A 46 25.26 -4.00 -6.89
CA VAL A 46 26.08 -3.32 -5.87
C VAL A 46 27.16 -4.27 -5.31
N PHE A 47 26.79 -5.51 -4.97
CA PHE A 47 27.77 -6.50 -4.48
C PHE A 47 28.81 -6.84 -5.55
N LEU A 48 28.42 -6.98 -6.82
CA LEU A 48 29.35 -7.22 -7.92
C LEU A 48 30.27 -6.03 -8.16
N MET A 49 29.75 -4.80 -8.09
CA MET A 49 30.56 -3.58 -8.22
C MET A 49 31.64 -3.48 -7.12
N ILE A 50 31.33 -3.89 -5.89
CA ILE A 50 32.33 -3.89 -4.80
C ILE A 50 33.51 -4.80 -5.18
N ASP A 51 33.25 -5.96 -5.78
CA ASP A 51 34.30 -6.86 -6.24
C ASP A 51 35.08 -6.28 -7.44
N ASP A 52 34.39 -5.66 -8.39
CA ASP A 52 35.03 -5.04 -9.56
C ASP A 52 35.93 -3.84 -9.15
N VAL A 53 35.45 -2.99 -8.24
CA VAL A 53 36.25 -1.88 -7.69
C VAL A 53 37.50 -2.43 -6.98
N ARG A 54 37.37 -3.46 -6.17
CA ARG A 54 38.50 -4.14 -5.54
C ARG A 54 39.51 -4.65 -6.57
N ARG A 55 39.05 -5.30 -7.64
CA ARG A 55 39.92 -5.80 -8.74
C ARG A 55 40.66 -4.67 -9.44
N VAL A 56 39.96 -3.58 -9.71
CA VAL A 56 40.59 -2.38 -10.32
C VAL A 56 41.67 -1.81 -9.41
N ILE A 57 41.41 -1.69 -8.12
CA ILE A 57 42.40 -1.22 -7.12
C ILE A 57 43.61 -2.16 -7.07
N GLN A 58 43.38 -3.47 -7.01
CA GLN A 58 44.47 -4.46 -7.00
C GLN A 58 45.29 -4.44 -8.31
N TRP A 59 44.63 -4.31 -9.44
CA TRP A 59 45.31 -4.17 -10.75
C TRP A 59 46.17 -2.88 -10.80
N ALA A 60 45.64 -1.74 -10.36
CA ALA A 60 46.38 -0.50 -10.33
C ALA A 60 47.55 -0.55 -9.34
N ALA A 61 47.36 -1.08 -8.14
CA ALA A 61 48.40 -1.26 -7.13
C ALA A 61 49.47 -2.26 -7.59
N GLY A 62 49.07 -3.38 -8.21
CA GLY A 62 49.99 -4.37 -8.75
C GLY A 62 50.88 -3.79 -9.85
N LYS A 63 50.33 -2.91 -10.68
CA LYS A 63 51.09 -2.24 -11.77
C LYS A 63 52.09 -1.22 -11.25
N THR A 64 51.83 -0.61 -10.09
CA THR A 64 52.66 0.44 -9.49
C THR A 64 53.65 -0.06 -8.46
N PHE A 65 53.30 -1.10 -7.67
CA PHE A 65 54.10 -1.51 -6.50
C PHE A 65 54.70 -2.93 -6.56
N PHE A 66 54.16 -3.85 -7.42
CA PHE A 66 54.55 -5.26 -7.42
C PHE A 66 54.92 -5.73 -8.84
N ARG A 67 56.09 -5.29 -9.33
CA ARG A 67 56.54 -5.63 -10.66
C ARG A 67 57.09 -7.06 -10.79
N ASN A 68 57.33 -7.78 -9.70
CA ASN A 68 57.88 -9.14 -9.67
C ASN A 68 57.32 -9.94 -8.45
N THR A 69 56.07 -10.37 -8.49
CA THR A 69 55.62 -11.40 -7.58
C THR A 69 54.91 -12.47 -8.41
N GLU A 70 55.48 -13.68 -8.38
CA GLU A 70 54.86 -14.84 -8.99
C GLU A 70 53.45 -15.05 -8.39
N VAL A 71 52.47 -15.22 -9.28
CA VAL A 71 51.08 -15.51 -8.94
C VAL A 71 51.07 -16.88 -8.31
N SER A 72 50.96 -16.97 -6.97
CA SER A 72 50.71 -18.19 -6.29
C SER A 72 49.47 -18.84 -6.86
N GLN A 73 49.58 -20.01 -7.45
CA GLN A 73 48.47 -20.85 -7.88
C GLN A 73 47.62 -21.16 -6.64
N MET A 74 46.42 -20.64 -6.60
CA MET A 74 45.42 -20.99 -5.56
C MET A 74 45.08 -22.48 -5.69
N ASN A 75 45.32 -23.25 -4.66
CA ASN A 75 44.89 -24.64 -4.54
C ASN A 75 43.38 -24.72 -4.70
N GLY A 76 42.89 -25.69 -5.46
CA GLY A 76 41.58 -25.79 -6.08
C GLY A 76 40.33 -25.98 -5.20
N ASP A 77 40.39 -25.78 -3.87
CA ASP A 77 39.25 -26.01 -2.97
C ASP A 77 38.72 -24.75 -2.25
N GLU A 78 39.26 -23.55 -2.52
CA GLU A 78 38.78 -22.32 -1.89
C GLU A 78 37.82 -21.58 -2.79
N ILE A 79 36.59 -21.32 -2.28
CA ILE A 79 35.62 -20.45 -2.94
C ILE A 79 36.24 -19.04 -3.07
N SER A 80 36.44 -18.57 -4.29
CA SER A 80 37.00 -17.24 -4.51
C SER A 80 36.08 -16.16 -3.88
N ARG A 81 36.67 -15.08 -3.33
CA ARG A 81 35.91 -13.97 -2.74
C ARG A 81 34.87 -13.39 -3.71
N SER A 82 35.18 -13.37 -4.99
CA SER A 82 34.29 -12.95 -6.07
C SER A 82 33.05 -13.85 -6.14
N VAL A 83 33.23 -15.16 -6.12
CA VAL A 83 32.12 -16.13 -6.09
C VAL A 83 31.30 -15.97 -4.81
N PHE A 84 31.95 -15.82 -3.66
CA PHE A 84 31.25 -15.57 -2.39
C PHE A 84 30.39 -14.29 -2.43
N LEU A 85 30.93 -13.15 -2.89
CA LEU A 85 30.18 -11.90 -3.02
C LEU A 85 29.02 -12.03 -4.02
N SER A 86 29.21 -12.77 -5.11
CA SER A 86 28.13 -13.06 -6.06
C SER A 86 26.99 -13.86 -5.41
N TRP A 87 27.29 -14.85 -4.58
CA TRP A 87 26.30 -15.63 -3.83
C TRP A 87 25.56 -14.76 -2.80
N VAL A 88 26.29 -13.90 -2.07
CA VAL A 88 25.70 -12.95 -1.12
C VAL A 88 24.75 -11.98 -1.83
N GLY A 89 25.18 -11.41 -2.96
CA GLY A 89 24.35 -10.52 -3.75
C GLY A 89 23.09 -11.20 -4.29
N LEU A 90 23.23 -12.43 -4.79
CA LEU A 90 22.11 -13.24 -5.27
C LEU A 90 21.13 -13.57 -4.13
N ALA A 91 21.64 -13.98 -2.95
CA ALA A 91 20.81 -14.27 -1.79
C ALA A 91 20.04 -13.03 -1.31
N ALA A 92 20.72 -11.87 -1.20
CA ALA A 92 20.10 -10.60 -0.83
C ALA A 92 19.03 -10.17 -1.84
N GLY A 93 19.33 -10.22 -3.13
CA GLY A 93 18.40 -9.88 -4.21
C GLY A 93 17.18 -10.79 -4.24
N THR A 94 17.39 -12.11 -4.09
CA THR A 94 16.29 -13.09 -4.05
C THR A 94 15.41 -12.90 -2.82
N THR A 95 16.00 -12.61 -1.65
CA THR A 95 15.25 -12.34 -0.43
C THR A 95 14.39 -11.07 -0.57
N LEU A 96 14.95 -10.01 -1.14
CA LEU A 96 14.18 -8.79 -1.42
C LEU A 96 13.03 -9.07 -2.40
N PHE A 97 13.31 -9.73 -3.52
CA PHE A 97 12.28 -10.09 -4.49
C PHE A 97 11.15 -10.90 -3.85
N GLY A 98 11.50 -11.94 -3.10
CA GLY A 98 10.53 -12.79 -2.40
C GLY A 98 9.71 -12.00 -1.36
N SER A 99 10.34 -11.10 -0.60
CA SER A 99 9.63 -10.26 0.39
C SER A 99 8.66 -9.27 -0.25
N LEU A 100 9.01 -8.68 -1.40
CA LEU A 100 8.11 -7.81 -2.15
C LEU A 100 6.91 -8.57 -2.69
N ILE A 101 7.10 -9.73 -3.32
CA ILE A 101 6.00 -10.58 -3.80
C ILE A 101 5.10 -11.01 -2.64
N TYR A 102 5.68 -11.42 -1.50
CA TYR A 102 4.92 -11.74 -0.29
C TYR A 102 4.11 -10.53 0.21
N GLY A 103 4.72 -9.33 0.28
CA GLY A 103 4.04 -8.10 0.68
C GLY A 103 2.82 -7.79 -0.18
N PHE A 104 2.95 -7.87 -1.50
CA PHE A 104 1.84 -7.66 -2.43
C PHE A 104 0.71 -8.70 -2.28
N SER A 105 1.05 -9.96 -2.00
CA SER A 105 0.05 -11.02 -1.78
C SER A 105 -0.65 -10.91 -0.43
N ASN A 106 0.01 -10.30 0.57
CA ASN A 106 -0.47 -10.19 1.95
C ASN A 106 -1.30 -8.92 2.24
N LYS A 107 -1.58 -8.08 1.25
CA LYS A 107 -2.28 -6.79 1.41
C LYS A 107 -3.67 -6.88 2.05
N TYR A 108 -4.31 -8.05 2.02
CA TYR A 108 -5.62 -8.28 2.62
C TYR A 108 -5.57 -8.92 4.02
N ASN A 109 -4.40 -9.00 4.63
CA ASN A 109 -4.26 -9.52 5.99
C ASN A 109 -4.59 -8.44 7.03
N TYR A 110 -5.86 -8.03 7.05
CA TYR A 110 -6.35 -7.01 7.97
C TYR A 110 -6.23 -7.46 9.42
N LYS A 111 -5.70 -6.58 10.27
CA LYS A 111 -5.54 -6.81 11.71
C LYS A 111 -6.34 -5.78 12.48
N VAL A 112 -7.06 -6.22 13.50
CA VAL A 112 -7.70 -5.33 14.48
C VAL A 112 -6.70 -5.06 15.60
N LYS A 113 -6.48 -3.78 15.90
CA LYS A 113 -5.66 -3.35 17.02
C LYS A 113 -6.59 -2.76 18.10
N HIS A 114 -6.54 -3.29 19.31
CA HIS A 114 -7.28 -2.75 20.43
C HIS A 114 -6.41 -1.77 21.21
N VAL A 115 -6.94 -0.56 21.42
CA VAL A 115 -6.30 0.49 22.21
C VAL A 115 -7.29 0.94 23.29
N LYS A 116 -6.86 0.94 24.53
CA LYS A 116 -7.63 1.48 25.65
C LYS A 116 -7.17 2.90 25.92
N LEU A 117 -8.08 3.86 25.80
CA LEU A 117 -7.84 5.26 26.11
C LEU A 117 -8.51 5.60 27.45
N SER A 118 -7.88 6.49 28.23
CA SER A 118 -8.38 6.98 29.50
C SER A 118 -8.23 8.49 29.54
N PHE A 119 -9.32 9.17 29.88
CA PHE A 119 -9.35 10.64 30.00
C PHE A 119 -10.00 10.99 31.34
N ASP A 120 -9.38 11.85 32.13
CA ASP A 120 -9.85 12.24 33.46
C ASP A 120 -11.18 13.01 33.40
N ASN A 121 -11.38 13.76 32.31
CA ASN A 121 -12.56 14.58 32.05
C ASN A 121 -13.61 13.91 31.18
N LEU A 122 -13.51 12.59 30.92
CA LEU A 122 -14.51 11.88 30.12
C LEU A 122 -15.84 11.83 30.85
N PRO A 123 -16.96 12.33 30.25
CA PRO A 123 -18.29 12.23 30.83
C PRO A 123 -18.68 10.78 31.16
N ALA A 124 -19.38 10.58 32.25
CA ALA A 124 -19.71 9.24 32.78
C ALA A 124 -20.48 8.38 31.76
N GLY A 125 -21.39 8.99 31.00
CA GLY A 125 -22.17 8.33 29.95
C GLY A 125 -21.35 7.72 28.83
N PHE A 126 -20.10 8.21 28.62
CA PHE A 126 -19.21 7.69 27.56
C PHE A 126 -18.19 6.66 28.07
N LYS A 127 -18.19 6.35 29.39
CA LYS A 127 -17.31 5.29 29.92
C LYS A 127 -17.62 3.95 29.25
N GLY A 128 -16.55 3.28 28.82
CA GLY A 128 -16.67 1.96 28.17
C GLY A 128 -17.21 1.99 26.74
N MET A 129 -17.39 3.17 26.12
CA MET A 129 -17.76 3.32 24.73
C MET A 129 -16.72 2.67 23.83
N LYS A 130 -17.18 1.94 22.83
CA LYS A 130 -16.34 1.32 21.81
C LYS A 130 -16.39 2.13 20.52
N ILE A 131 -15.23 2.59 20.07
CA ILE A 131 -15.09 3.28 18.80
C ILE A 131 -14.27 2.39 17.87
N VAL A 132 -14.75 2.17 16.66
CA VAL A 132 -13.91 1.65 15.57
C VAL A 132 -13.47 2.80 14.71
N HIS A 133 -12.19 2.90 14.49
CA HIS A 133 -11.57 3.83 13.54
C HIS A 133 -10.91 3.06 12.43
N PHE A 134 -11.15 3.45 11.19
CA PHE A 134 -10.45 2.95 10.01
C PHE A 134 -10.29 4.06 8.96
N SER A 135 -9.31 3.91 8.07
CA SER A 135 -8.97 4.85 7.00
C SER A 135 -8.35 4.13 5.82
N ASP A 136 -7.93 4.85 4.80
CA ASP A 136 -7.06 4.39 3.72
C ASP A 136 -7.59 3.14 3.02
N VAL A 137 -8.87 3.16 2.67
CA VAL A 137 -9.56 2.06 1.97
C VAL A 137 -9.00 1.89 0.56
N HIS A 138 -8.79 2.99 -0.15
CA HIS A 138 -8.25 3.01 -1.50
C HIS A 138 -8.91 1.96 -2.41
N SER A 139 -10.24 2.02 -2.53
CA SER A 139 -11.07 1.01 -3.23
C SER A 139 -10.61 0.76 -4.65
N GLY A 140 -10.06 1.79 -5.30
CA GLY A 140 -9.40 1.69 -6.58
C GLY A 140 -8.24 0.67 -6.63
N SER A 141 -7.62 0.33 -5.51
CA SER A 141 -6.53 -0.65 -5.41
C SER A 141 -6.99 -2.09 -5.14
N PHE A 142 -8.28 -2.31 -4.89
CA PHE A 142 -8.79 -3.64 -4.61
C PHE A 142 -8.84 -4.53 -5.86
N THR A 143 -8.54 -5.82 -5.67
CA THR A 143 -8.57 -6.85 -6.71
C THR A 143 -9.28 -8.14 -6.26
N ASN A 144 -9.78 -8.17 -5.01
CA ASN A 144 -10.43 -9.33 -4.42
C ASN A 144 -11.56 -8.90 -3.48
N LYS A 145 -12.77 -8.82 -4.02
CA LYS A 145 -13.98 -8.41 -3.29
C LYS A 145 -14.28 -9.29 -2.06
N LYS A 146 -14.00 -10.60 -2.15
CA LYS A 146 -14.20 -11.52 -1.02
C LYS A 146 -13.28 -11.18 0.16
N ALA A 147 -12.03 -10.85 -0.13
CA ALA A 147 -11.08 -10.45 0.91
C ALA A 147 -11.45 -9.10 1.54
N VAL A 148 -11.95 -8.14 0.74
CA VAL A 148 -12.49 -6.85 1.23
C VAL A 148 -13.68 -7.08 2.16
N ARG A 149 -14.63 -7.94 1.75
CA ARG A 149 -15.78 -8.32 2.59
C ARG A 149 -15.34 -8.88 3.94
N HIS A 150 -14.32 -9.73 3.95
CA HIS A 150 -13.76 -10.24 5.22
C HIS A 150 -13.18 -9.12 6.09
N GLY A 151 -12.58 -8.08 5.49
CA GLY A 151 -12.15 -6.88 6.22
C GLY A 151 -13.32 -6.14 6.89
N VAL A 152 -14.39 -5.91 6.13
CA VAL A 152 -15.62 -5.29 6.64
C VAL A 152 -16.28 -6.13 7.75
N GLU A 153 -16.33 -7.45 7.61
CA GLU A 153 -16.81 -8.37 8.65
C GLU A 153 -16.02 -8.22 9.97
N LYS A 154 -14.70 -7.99 9.88
CA LYS A 154 -13.88 -7.70 11.07
C LYS A 154 -14.28 -6.38 11.75
N ILE A 155 -14.62 -5.34 11.00
CA ILE A 155 -15.13 -4.07 11.54
C ILE A 155 -16.44 -4.33 12.28
N ILE A 156 -17.41 -4.98 11.64
CA ILE A 156 -18.73 -5.28 12.20
C ILE A 156 -18.62 -6.15 13.46
N ALA A 157 -17.71 -7.12 13.45
CA ALA A 157 -17.49 -8.02 14.60
C ALA A 157 -17.04 -7.30 15.88
N GLN A 158 -16.53 -6.05 15.79
CA GLN A 158 -16.15 -5.26 16.96
C GLN A 158 -17.36 -4.77 17.75
N LYS A 159 -18.56 -4.74 17.14
CA LYS A 159 -19.80 -4.23 17.77
C LYS A 159 -19.57 -2.85 18.40
N ALA A 160 -19.06 -1.93 17.59
CA ALA A 160 -18.75 -0.56 18.01
C ALA A 160 -20.03 0.22 18.29
N ASP A 161 -19.98 1.12 19.27
CA ASP A 161 -21.04 2.11 19.53
C ASP A 161 -21.01 3.22 18.47
N LEU A 162 -19.82 3.60 18.02
CA LEU A 162 -19.53 4.64 17.03
C LEU A 162 -18.47 4.13 16.06
N ILE A 163 -18.58 4.51 14.78
CA ILE A 163 -17.55 4.22 13.78
C ILE A 163 -17.09 5.54 13.17
N ILE A 164 -15.77 5.70 13.03
CA ILE A 164 -15.13 6.86 12.42
C ILE A 164 -14.30 6.39 11.23
N PHE A 165 -14.52 7.04 10.09
CA PHE A 165 -13.72 6.87 8.89
C PHE A 165 -13.00 8.18 8.57
N SER A 166 -11.67 8.18 8.53
CA SER A 166 -10.87 9.41 8.37
C SER A 166 -10.24 9.53 6.98
N GLY A 167 -11.01 9.19 5.94
CA GLY A 167 -10.68 9.52 4.56
C GLY A 167 -9.92 8.46 3.78
N ASP A 168 -9.65 8.80 2.52
CA ASP A 168 -9.07 7.95 1.49
C ASP A 168 -9.94 6.72 1.19
N LEU A 169 -11.21 6.98 0.88
CA LEU A 169 -12.14 5.94 0.45
C LEU A 169 -11.80 5.40 -0.93
N VAL A 170 -11.35 6.29 -1.81
CA VAL A 170 -10.96 5.99 -3.19
C VAL A 170 -9.47 6.30 -3.43
N ASN A 171 -8.93 5.89 -4.58
CA ASN A 171 -7.62 6.39 -5.00
C ASN A 171 -7.76 7.82 -5.57
N ASP A 172 -8.81 8.05 -6.40
CA ASP A 172 -9.04 9.31 -7.08
C ASP A 172 -10.50 9.51 -7.51
N ARG A 173 -11.26 8.43 -7.77
CA ARG A 173 -12.56 8.52 -8.44
C ARG A 173 -13.67 7.85 -7.67
N ALA A 174 -14.80 8.55 -7.52
CA ALA A 174 -16.01 8.03 -6.86
C ALA A 174 -16.47 6.69 -7.46
N THR A 175 -16.31 6.50 -8.77
CA THR A 175 -16.69 5.26 -9.48
C THR A 175 -15.94 4.01 -9.01
N GLU A 176 -14.81 4.17 -8.33
CA GLU A 176 -14.04 3.05 -7.76
C GLU A 176 -14.84 2.30 -6.68
N MET A 177 -15.80 2.98 -6.05
CA MET A 177 -16.69 2.36 -5.05
C MET A 177 -17.83 1.54 -5.64
N ASN A 178 -18.16 1.68 -6.92
CA ASN A 178 -19.33 1.03 -7.53
C ASN A 178 -19.36 -0.49 -7.29
N GLU A 179 -18.21 -1.14 -7.35
CA GLU A 179 -18.09 -2.60 -7.14
C GLU A 179 -18.24 -2.99 -5.65
N TYR A 180 -18.03 -2.05 -4.71
CA TYR A 180 -17.90 -2.33 -3.28
C TYR A 180 -19.03 -1.77 -2.43
N MET A 181 -20.00 -1.07 -3.02
CA MET A 181 -21.12 -0.47 -2.29
C MET A 181 -21.86 -1.48 -1.42
N ASP A 182 -22.18 -2.67 -1.96
CA ASP A 182 -22.87 -3.77 -1.26
C ASP A 182 -22.04 -4.40 -0.12
N VAL A 183 -20.76 -4.07 -0.03
CA VAL A 183 -19.86 -4.53 1.04
C VAL A 183 -19.80 -3.49 2.16
N PHE A 184 -19.56 -2.23 1.82
CA PHE A 184 -19.37 -1.15 2.79
C PHE A 184 -20.67 -0.63 3.37
N ASP A 185 -21.83 -0.79 2.71
CA ASP A 185 -23.15 -0.45 3.23
C ASP A 185 -23.56 -1.25 4.49
N LYS A 186 -22.84 -2.35 4.78
CA LYS A 186 -23.01 -3.15 6.00
C LYS A 186 -22.38 -2.54 7.25
N ILE A 187 -21.49 -1.54 7.07
CA ILE A 187 -20.84 -0.86 8.20
C ILE A 187 -21.85 0.10 8.83
N LYS A 188 -22.32 -0.25 10.01
CA LYS A 188 -23.30 0.51 10.80
C LYS A 188 -22.92 0.48 12.28
N ALA A 189 -23.26 1.54 13.00
CA ALA A 189 -23.12 1.61 14.45
C ALA A 189 -24.32 2.33 15.08
N PRO A 190 -24.70 2.03 16.34
CA PRO A 190 -25.84 2.66 17.01
C PRO A 190 -25.77 4.19 17.08
N MET A 191 -24.57 4.76 17.28
CA MET A 191 -24.34 6.21 17.31
C MET A 191 -23.96 6.78 15.94
N GLY A 192 -23.99 5.97 14.89
CA GLY A 192 -23.70 6.36 13.52
C GLY A 192 -22.29 6.02 13.05
N VAL A 193 -22.09 6.25 11.76
CA VAL A 193 -20.80 6.23 11.09
C VAL A 193 -20.51 7.65 10.63
N TYR A 194 -19.40 8.21 11.04
CA TYR A 194 -18.96 9.55 10.63
C TYR A 194 -17.71 9.45 9.80
N SER A 195 -17.62 10.26 8.76
CA SER A 195 -16.54 10.19 7.79
C SER A 195 -16.04 11.59 7.42
N THR A 196 -14.79 11.69 6.99
CA THR A 196 -14.20 12.87 6.35
C THR A 196 -13.56 12.47 5.03
N PHE A 197 -13.22 13.43 4.18
CA PHE A 197 -12.35 13.18 3.04
C PHE A 197 -10.89 13.17 3.46
N GLY A 198 -10.10 12.27 2.87
CA GLY A 198 -8.65 12.29 2.86
C GLY A 198 -8.11 12.92 1.57
N ASN A 199 -6.80 13.06 1.46
CA ASN A 199 -6.17 13.74 0.33
C ASN A 199 -6.44 13.05 -1.03
N HIS A 200 -6.58 11.74 -1.07
CA HIS A 200 -6.91 11.01 -2.29
C HIS A 200 -8.35 11.22 -2.75
N ASP A 201 -9.26 11.44 -1.81
CA ASP A 201 -10.68 11.67 -2.11
C ASP A 201 -10.92 12.94 -2.94
N TYR A 202 -9.99 13.91 -2.91
CA TYR A 202 -10.03 15.11 -3.74
C TYR A 202 -9.65 14.86 -5.21
N GLY A 203 -9.08 13.70 -5.55
CA GLY A 203 -8.72 13.33 -6.92
C GLY A 203 -7.61 14.19 -7.53
N ASP A 204 -6.67 14.68 -6.71
CA ASP A 204 -5.59 15.57 -7.14
C ASP A 204 -4.44 14.84 -7.86
N TYR A 205 -4.41 13.51 -7.82
CA TYR A 205 -3.33 12.71 -8.37
C TYR A 205 -3.59 12.22 -9.80
N VAL A 206 -4.71 12.64 -10.42
CA VAL A 206 -5.08 12.29 -11.78
C VAL A 206 -5.49 13.52 -12.59
N SER A 207 -5.46 13.40 -13.91
CA SER A 207 -5.91 14.47 -14.80
C SER A 207 -7.42 14.46 -14.96
N TRP A 208 -8.02 15.66 -15.01
CA TRP A 208 -9.43 15.91 -15.26
C TRP A 208 -9.61 16.75 -16.54
N PRO A 209 -10.74 16.65 -17.31
CA PRO A 209 -11.84 15.70 -17.09
C PRO A 209 -11.48 14.25 -17.43
N TYR A 210 -12.14 13.30 -16.76
CA TYR A 210 -12.01 11.87 -17.07
C TYR A 210 -13.37 11.32 -17.53
N GLN A 211 -13.43 10.77 -18.72
CA GLN A 211 -14.69 10.26 -19.34
C GLN A 211 -15.84 11.28 -19.28
N GLY A 212 -15.52 12.57 -19.44
CA GLY A 212 -16.49 13.66 -19.39
C GLY A 212 -16.89 14.15 -17.99
N VAL A 213 -16.38 13.53 -16.93
CA VAL A 213 -16.60 13.94 -15.53
C VAL A 213 -15.52 14.93 -15.11
N THR A 214 -15.93 16.08 -14.53
CA THR A 214 -14.99 17.05 -13.95
C THR A 214 -14.59 16.67 -12.52
N LYS A 215 -13.56 17.29 -11.98
CA LYS A 215 -13.13 17.09 -10.58
C LYS A 215 -14.25 17.41 -9.60
N GLU A 216 -14.92 18.55 -9.80
CA GLU A 216 -16.02 19.03 -8.96
C GLU A 216 -17.18 18.02 -8.97
N GLN A 217 -17.52 17.49 -10.16
CA GLN A 217 -18.57 16.48 -10.26
C GLN A 217 -18.16 15.20 -9.53
N ASN A 218 -16.90 14.78 -9.64
CA ASN A 218 -16.38 13.60 -8.92
C ASN A 218 -16.47 13.76 -7.40
N LEU A 219 -16.17 14.96 -6.87
CA LEU A 219 -16.31 15.24 -5.43
C LEU A 219 -17.78 15.15 -4.97
N LEU A 220 -18.70 15.72 -5.76
CA LEU A 220 -20.13 15.61 -5.48
C LEU A 220 -20.61 14.13 -5.52
N ASP A 221 -20.13 13.37 -6.47
CA ASP A 221 -20.48 11.95 -6.59
C ASP A 221 -19.88 11.13 -5.44
N LEU A 222 -18.66 11.46 -4.98
CA LEU A 222 -18.08 10.81 -3.80
C LEU A 222 -18.84 11.15 -2.52
N ALA A 223 -19.29 12.40 -2.36
CA ALA A 223 -20.16 12.76 -1.24
C ALA A 223 -21.47 11.96 -1.25
N LYS A 224 -22.08 11.74 -2.44
CA LYS A 224 -23.24 10.86 -2.58
C LYS A 224 -22.92 9.41 -2.23
N VAL A 225 -21.72 8.91 -2.53
CA VAL A 225 -21.28 7.57 -2.11
C VAL A 225 -21.34 7.45 -0.59
N HIS A 226 -20.79 8.40 0.17
CA HIS A 226 -20.88 8.40 1.64
C HIS A 226 -22.34 8.40 2.12
N GLN A 227 -23.18 9.23 1.53
CA GLN A 227 -24.62 9.28 1.85
C GLN A 227 -25.32 7.94 1.55
N GLN A 228 -25.05 7.31 0.42
CA GLN A 228 -25.62 6.00 0.04
C GLN A 228 -25.13 4.87 0.96
N LEU A 229 -23.90 4.95 1.45
CA LEU A 229 -23.38 4.05 2.48
C LEU A 229 -24.06 4.29 3.84
N GLY A 230 -24.79 5.41 4.01
CA GLY A 230 -25.41 5.83 5.26
C GLY A 230 -24.38 6.37 6.25
N TRP A 231 -23.31 6.96 5.76
CA TRP A 231 -22.27 7.61 6.55
C TRP A 231 -22.50 9.11 6.58
N ASN A 232 -22.26 9.73 7.73
CA ASN A 232 -22.35 11.17 7.92
C ASN A 232 -21.01 11.79 7.51
N LEU A 233 -20.94 12.30 6.28
CA LEU A 233 -19.75 12.99 5.78
C LEU A 233 -19.69 14.38 6.43
N MET A 234 -18.59 14.64 7.13
CA MET A 234 -18.32 15.89 7.82
C MET A 234 -17.29 16.70 7.04
N MET A 235 -17.64 17.95 6.71
CA MET A 235 -16.84 18.87 5.90
C MET A 235 -16.68 20.18 6.65
N ASP A 236 -15.68 20.26 7.58
CA ASP A 236 -15.45 21.37 8.51
C ASP A 236 -16.65 21.68 9.42
N GLU A 237 -17.25 20.66 9.97
CA GLU A 237 -18.41 20.77 10.83
C GLU A 237 -18.25 19.96 12.11
N HIS A 238 -19.16 20.14 13.05
CA HIS A 238 -19.21 19.38 14.28
C HIS A 238 -20.62 18.86 14.56
N VAL A 239 -20.69 17.80 15.32
CA VAL A 239 -21.93 17.22 15.81
C VAL A 239 -21.80 16.93 17.30
N GLU A 240 -22.88 17.20 18.06
CA GLU A 240 -22.97 16.74 19.43
C GLU A 240 -23.46 15.28 19.46
N LEU A 241 -22.66 14.43 20.05
CA LEU A 241 -23.03 13.04 20.34
C LEU A 241 -23.56 12.98 21.75
N GLU A 242 -24.75 12.42 21.92
CA GLU A 242 -25.41 12.25 23.24
C GLU A 242 -25.43 10.77 23.59
N ARG A 243 -25.06 10.47 24.85
CA ARG A 243 -25.13 9.12 25.42
C ARG A 243 -25.43 9.19 26.93
N ASN A 244 -26.50 8.55 27.34
CA ASN A 244 -26.93 8.50 28.77
C ASN A 244 -27.07 9.89 29.44
N GLY A 245 -27.48 10.91 28.67
CA GLY A 245 -27.66 12.28 29.14
C GLY A 245 -26.39 13.15 29.11
N ASP A 246 -25.22 12.57 28.83
CA ASP A 246 -23.99 13.30 28.65
C ASP A 246 -23.74 13.59 27.17
N LYS A 247 -22.95 14.63 26.87
CA LYS A 247 -22.64 15.08 25.52
C LYS A 247 -21.13 15.22 25.29
N ILE A 248 -20.68 14.88 24.09
CA ILE A 248 -19.36 15.20 23.57
C ILE A 248 -19.51 15.77 22.16
N ALA A 249 -18.57 16.61 21.73
CA ALA A 249 -18.50 17.09 20.36
C ALA A 249 -17.60 16.19 19.52
N LEU A 250 -18.10 15.78 18.35
CA LEU A 250 -17.29 15.20 17.28
C LEU A 250 -17.06 16.27 16.22
N ILE A 251 -15.80 16.52 15.88
CA ILE A 251 -15.41 17.53 14.90
C ILE A 251 -14.80 16.81 13.70
N GLY A 252 -15.33 17.08 12.51
CA GLY A 252 -14.78 16.63 11.24
C GLY A 252 -14.11 17.78 10.51
N ILE A 253 -12.86 17.60 10.12
CA ILE A 253 -12.05 18.60 9.42
C ILE A 253 -11.71 18.03 8.05
N GLN A 254 -11.79 18.89 7.03
CA GLN A 254 -11.29 18.60 5.69
C GLN A 254 -9.76 18.54 5.69
N ASN A 255 -9.20 17.84 4.71
CA ASN A 255 -7.76 17.79 4.49
C ASN A 255 -7.29 19.01 3.68
#